data_72ba3c044f2d062c54e83c436c60ab59
#
_entry.id   72ba3c044f2d062c54e83c436c60ab59
#
_cell.length_a   1.000
_cell.length_b   1.000
_cell.length_c   1.000
_cell.angle_alpha   90.00
_cell.angle_beta   90.00
_cell.angle_gamma   90.00
#
_symmetry.space_group_name_H-M   'P 1'
#
loop_
_entity.id
_entity.type
_entity.pdbx_description
1 polymer ?
#
loop_
_entity_poly.entity_id
_entity_poly.type
_entity_poly.pdbx_seq_one_letter_code
_entity_poly.pdbx_strand_id
1 'polypeptide(L)'
;MKIYCNPLNFGYKYQFNKQNDGSVVASREAADPSLIRFQGKYLLFPSMTAGFLYSEDLAHWEFQPTEHLPIYDYAPDVRAAGEYLYFCASSHEEGVFYRTRDPFGDEYERIEGAFPFWDPDLFVDEDGKFYFYWGSSTTEPLYGIELDPATMQPVGEKVALCAIDTGRKGYERNGENHVPSRSKEEMERILEGLNQKNMPESMKEAARNYIMERSYMEGAWVNKHNGAYYL
;
A
#
# COMPACT_ATOMS: atom_id res chain seq x y z
N MET A 1 -21.07 24.26 8.83
CA MET A 1 -19.68 23.79 8.72
C MET A 1 -19.63 22.48 9.49
N LYS A 2 -19.32 21.36 8.83
CA LYS A 2 -19.08 20.09 9.52
C LYS A 2 -17.62 20.09 10.00
N ILE A 3 -17.41 19.79 11.27
CA ILE A 3 -16.07 19.71 11.88
C ILE A 3 -15.80 18.23 12.10
N TYR A 4 -14.67 17.73 11.62
CA TYR A 4 -14.17 16.40 11.92
C TYR A 4 -12.91 16.51 12.77
N CYS A 5 -12.65 15.49 13.58
CA CYS A 5 -11.46 15.43 14.41
C CYS A 5 -10.33 14.71 13.69
N ASN A 6 -9.12 15.26 13.84
CA ASN A 6 -7.89 14.56 13.45
C ASN A 6 -6.96 14.56 14.70
N PRO A 7 -6.52 13.41 15.21
CA PRO A 7 -6.74 12.05 14.68
C PRO A 7 -8.20 11.59 14.89
N LEU A 8 -8.64 10.69 14.01
CA LEU A 8 -9.95 10.04 14.13
C LEU A 8 -9.92 9.11 15.34
N ASN A 9 -10.92 9.26 16.21
CA ASN A 9 -11.06 8.39 17.37
C ASN A 9 -12.05 7.27 17.07
N PHE A 10 -11.55 6.15 16.62
CA PHE A 10 -12.34 4.95 16.40
C PHE A 10 -11.71 3.74 17.08
N GLY A 11 -12.57 2.84 17.54
CA GLY A 11 -12.13 1.55 18.06
C GLY A 11 -11.88 0.58 16.92
N TYR A 12 -10.70 -0.01 16.86
CA TYR A 12 -10.43 -1.14 15.98
C TYR A 12 -9.81 -2.30 16.75
N LYS A 13 -9.91 -3.51 16.21
CA LYS A 13 -9.44 -4.71 16.89
C LYS A 13 -7.94 -4.89 16.69
N TYR A 14 -7.27 -5.39 17.73
CA TYR A 14 -5.91 -5.86 17.61
C TYR A 14 -5.87 -7.12 16.75
N GLN A 15 -4.84 -7.21 15.92
CA GLN A 15 -4.49 -8.42 15.20
C GLN A 15 -3.38 -9.15 15.95
N PHE A 16 -3.45 -10.47 15.94
CA PHE A 16 -2.47 -11.34 16.58
C PHE A 16 -1.74 -12.13 15.50
N ASN A 17 -0.52 -11.70 15.19
CA ASN A 17 0.31 -12.32 14.16
C ASN A 17 1.27 -13.32 14.80
N LYS A 18 1.20 -14.57 14.36
CA LYS A 18 2.15 -15.60 14.77
C LYS A 18 3.45 -15.46 14.00
N GLN A 19 4.55 -15.28 14.70
CA GLN A 19 5.88 -15.16 14.14
C GLN A 19 6.49 -16.53 13.83
N ASN A 20 7.57 -16.55 13.03
CA ASN A 20 8.29 -17.77 12.66
C ASN A 20 8.91 -18.52 13.85
N ASP A 21 9.16 -17.84 14.95
CA ASP A 21 9.67 -18.42 16.21
C ASP A 21 8.55 -18.95 17.13
N GLY A 22 7.30 -18.86 16.69
CA GLY A 22 6.11 -19.28 17.43
C GLY A 22 5.57 -18.25 18.40
N SER A 23 6.23 -17.11 18.56
CA SER A 23 5.69 -15.99 19.34
C SER A 23 4.47 -15.35 18.66
N VAL A 24 3.66 -14.66 19.45
CA VAL A 24 2.50 -13.91 18.93
C VAL A 24 2.72 -12.43 19.23
N VAL A 25 2.68 -11.63 18.19
CA VAL A 25 2.77 -10.18 18.29
C VAL A 25 1.39 -9.59 18.07
N ALA A 26 0.95 -8.73 18.97
CA ALA A 26 -0.24 -7.93 18.79
C ALA A 26 0.12 -6.66 18.00
N SER A 27 -0.49 -6.48 16.84
CA SER A 27 -0.35 -5.29 16.00
C SER A 27 -1.60 -4.43 16.14
N ARG A 28 -1.38 -3.13 16.19
CA ARG A 28 -2.41 -2.11 16.12
C ARG A 28 -2.07 -1.15 14.99
N GLU A 29 -1.90 -1.70 13.83
CA GLU A 29 -1.57 -0.91 12.66
C GLU A 29 -2.84 -0.47 11.94
N ALA A 30 -2.84 0.76 11.49
CA ALA A 30 -3.86 1.35 10.64
C ALA A 30 -3.16 2.37 9.74
N ALA A 31 -2.00 1.96 9.19
CA ALA A 31 -1.20 2.76 8.28
C ALA A 31 -1.83 2.78 6.88
N ASP A 32 -1.33 3.66 6.03
CA ASP A 32 -1.60 3.76 4.60
C ASP A 32 -3.09 3.64 4.24
N PRO A 33 -3.98 4.42 4.87
CA PRO A 33 -5.41 4.24 4.70
C PRO A 33 -5.87 4.76 3.34
N SER A 34 -6.68 3.98 2.63
CA SER A 34 -7.42 4.44 1.46
C SER A 34 -8.85 4.79 1.83
N LEU A 35 -9.30 5.98 1.44
CA LEU A 35 -10.62 6.53 1.74
C LEU A 35 -11.40 6.77 0.47
N ILE A 36 -12.60 6.22 0.38
CA ILE A 36 -13.51 6.39 -0.74
C ILE A 36 -14.92 6.73 -0.29
N ARG A 37 -15.66 7.45 -1.12
CA ARG A 37 -17.11 7.59 -0.96
C ARG A 37 -17.82 6.63 -1.90
N PHE A 38 -18.58 5.70 -1.35
CA PHE A 38 -19.32 4.71 -2.10
C PHE A 38 -20.74 4.54 -1.54
N GLN A 39 -21.74 4.53 -2.40
CA GLN A 39 -23.17 4.39 -2.04
C GLN A 39 -23.62 5.30 -0.87
N GLY A 40 -23.15 6.54 -0.89
CA GLY A 40 -23.51 7.55 0.11
C GLY A 40 -22.72 7.53 1.40
N LYS A 41 -21.90 6.50 1.64
CA LYS A 41 -21.04 6.36 2.82
C LYS A 41 -19.57 6.62 2.48
N TYR A 42 -18.79 7.04 3.46
CA TYR A 42 -17.33 7.06 3.43
C TYR A 42 -16.83 5.73 3.96
N LEU A 43 -15.96 5.07 3.22
CA LEU A 43 -15.34 3.80 3.57
C LEU A 43 -13.83 4.02 3.70
N LEU A 44 -13.24 3.63 4.82
CA LEU A 44 -11.82 3.78 5.13
C LEU A 44 -11.20 2.40 5.34
N PHE A 45 -10.25 2.05 4.49
CA PHE A 45 -9.53 0.78 4.50
C PHE A 45 -8.08 1.03 4.95
N PRO A 46 -7.75 0.79 6.21
CA PRO A 46 -6.36 0.87 6.69
C PRO A 46 -5.64 -0.47 6.54
N SER A 47 -4.31 -0.42 6.50
CA SER A 47 -3.46 -1.59 6.50
C SER A 47 -3.73 -2.51 7.70
N MET A 48 -3.58 -3.81 7.49
CA MET A 48 -3.62 -4.84 8.52
C MET A 48 -4.84 -4.82 9.44
N THR A 49 -5.99 -4.47 8.90
CA THR A 49 -7.27 -4.47 9.63
C THR A 49 -8.20 -5.57 9.12
N ALA A 50 -8.87 -6.26 10.05
CA ALA A 50 -9.83 -7.32 9.73
C ALA A 50 -11.18 -6.76 9.26
N GLY A 51 -11.16 -5.80 8.36
CA GLY A 51 -12.32 -5.10 7.83
C GLY A 51 -12.03 -3.66 7.47
N PHE A 52 -13.07 -2.85 7.41
CA PHE A 52 -12.96 -1.43 7.12
C PHE A 52 -13.83 -0.60 8.07
N LEU A 53 -13.56 0.69 8.12
CA LEU A 53 -14.40 1.62 8.86
C LEU A 53 -15.31 2.35 7.87
N TYR A 54 -16.52 2.71 8.34
CA TYR A 54 -17.43 3.48 7.54
C TYR A 54 -18.06 4.62 8.33
N SER A 55 -18.46 5.67 7.61
CA SER A 55 -19.07 6.87 8.18
C SER A 55 -20.02 7.52 7.17
N GLU A 56 -21.05 8.20 7.66
CA GLU A 56 -21.91 9.06 6.85
C GLU A 56 -21.47 10.53 6.88
N ASP A 57 -20.67 10.93 7.88
CA ASP A 57 -20.36 12.34 8.16
C ASP A 57 -18.87 12.64 8.38
N LEU A 58 -17.99 11.64 8.30
CA LEU A 58 -16.54 11.71 8.60
C LEU A 58 -16.20 11.98 10.07
N ALA A 59 -17.19 12.00 10.94
CA ALA A 59 -17.01 12.27 12.38
C ALA A 59 -17.31 11.04 13.23
N HIS A 60 -18.35 10.29 12.86
CA HIS A 60 -18.76 9.09 13.56
C HIS A 60 -18.44 7.87 12.69
N TRP A 61 -17.61 6.98 13.21
CA TRP A 61 -17.10 5.83 12.50
C TRP A 61 -17.53 4.53 13.16
N GLU A 62 -17.97 3.60 12.32
CA GLU A 62 -18.30 2.23 12.71
C GLU A 62 -17.37 1.26 11.99
N PHE A 63 -17.16 0.09 12.57
CA PHE A 63 -16.30 -0.95 12.00
C PHE A 63 -17.13 -2.06 11.37
N GLN A 64 -16.83 -2.36 10.11
CA GLN A 64 -17.36 -3.49 9.36
C GLN A 64 -16.29 -4.56 9.23
N PRO A 65 -16.45 -5.73 9.88
CA PRO A 65 -15.52 -6.84 9.67
C PRO A 65 -15.70 -7.44 8.28
N THR A 66 -14.61 -7.97 7.70
CA THR A 66 -14.63 -8.79 6.49
C THR A 66 -13.84 -10.08 6.72
N GLU A 67 -14.25 -11.18 6.03
CA GLU A 67 -13.55 -12.46 6.03
C GLU A 67 -12.97 -12.80 4.66
N HIS A 68 -13.36 -12.06 3.61
CA HIS A 68 -13.03 -12.36 2.22
C HIS A 68 -12.04 -11.41 1.56
N LEU A 69 -11.55 -10.40 2.29
CA LEU A 69 -10.46 -9.53 1.83
C LEU A 69 -9.13 -9.90 2.47
N PRO A 70 -7.99 -9.72 1.77
CA PRO A 70 -6.65 -10.00 2.31
C PRO A 70 -6.19 -8.88 3.24
N ILE A 71 -6.85 -8.75 4.35
CA ILE A 71 -6.68 -7.68 5.32
C ILE A 71 -5.34 -7.67 6.05
N TYR A 72 -4.52 -8.69 5.86
CA TYR A 72 -3.17 -8.79 6.42
C TYR A 72 -2.09 -8.18 5.51
N ASP A 73 -2.47 -7.71 4.32
CA ASP A 73 -1.56 -7.04 3.40
C ASP A 73 -1.54 -5.54 3.64
N TYR A 74 -0.40 -4.93 3.34
CA TYR A 74 -0.14 -3.50 3.55
C TYR A 74 -0.69 -2.64 2.42
N ALA A 75 -0.87 -1.34 2.72
CA ALA A 75 -1.21 -0.29 1.78
C ALA A 75 -2.38 -0.68 0.85
N PRO A 76 -3.59 -0.87 1.40
CA PRO A 76 -4.74 -1.13 0.58
C PRO A 76 -5.10 0.09 -0.26
N ASP A 77 -5.53 -0.14 -1.49
CA ASP A 77 -6.19 0.89 -2.28
C ASP A 77 -7.61 0.49 -2.65
N VAL A 78 -8.51 1.46 -2.61
CA VAL A 78 -9.91 1.30 -2.98
C VAL A 78 -10.36 2.37 -3.95
N ARG A 79 -11.06 1.96 -5.01
CA ARG A 79 -11.63 2.86 -6.01
C ARG A 79 -13.05 2.48 -6.36
N ALA A 80 -13.88 3.49 -6.56
CA ALA A 80 -15.23 3.31 -7.08
C ALA A 80 -15.24 3.54 -8.59
N ALA A 81 -15.79 2.58 -9.34
CA ALA A 81 -15.99 2.69 -10.78
C ALA A 81 -17.34 2.08 -11.17
N GLY A 82 -18.21 2.91 -11.73
CA GLY A 82 -19.59 2.50 -12.01
C GLY A 82 -20.31 2.07 -10.73
N GLU A 83 -20.82 0.86 -10.73
CA GLU A 83 -21.52 0.27 -9.58
C GLU A 83 -20.61 -0.57 -8.66
N TYR A 84 -19.30 -0.65 -8.98
CA TYR A 84 -18.35 -1.47 -8.25
C TYR A 84 -17.42 -0.65 -7.37
N LEU A 85 -17.10 -1.20 -6.23
CA LEU A 85 -15.93 -0.88 -5.43
C LEU A 85 -14.84 -1.90 -5.75
N TYR A 86 -13.68 -1.42 -6.15
CA TYR A 86 -12.47 -2.21 -6.36
C TYR A 86 -11.56 -2.09 -5.16
N PHE A 87 -10.88 -3.17 -4.82
CA PHE A 87 -9.91 -3.25 -3.74
C PHE A 87 -8.66 -3.99 -4.22
N CYS A 88 -7.50 -3.52 -3.83
CA CYS A 88 -6.22 -4.23 -3.90
C CYS A 88 -5.35 -3.84 -2.70
N ALA A 89 -4.30 -4.61 -2.44
CA ALA A 89 -3.33 -4.33 -1.39
C ALA A 89 -1.97 -4.94 -1.77
N SER A 90 -0.89 -4.45 -1.16
CA SER A 90 0.45 -5.02 -1.31
C SER A 90 0.45 -6.49 -0.94
N SER A 91 1.07 -7.33 -1.74
CA SER A 91 1.15 -8.76 -1.48
C SER A 91 2.53 -9.32 -1.85
N HIS A 92 2.99 -10.31 -1.10
CA HIS A 92 4.20 -11.09 -1.40
C HIS A 92 3.99 -12.13 -2.51
N GLU A 93 2.74 -12.41 -2.83
CA GLU A 93 2.31 -13.29 -3.90
C GLU A 93 1.93 -12.49 -5.16
N GLU A 94 1.42 -13.15 -6.19
CA GLU A 94 0.85 -12.46 -7.35
C GLU A 94 -0.28 -11.55 -6.88
N GLY A 95 -0.25 -10.31 -7.36
CA GLY A 95 -1.24 -9.31 -6.99
C GLY A 95 -2.65 -9.75 -7.40
N VAL A 96 -3.61 -9.44 -6.55
CA VAL A 96 -5.02 -9.79 -6.74
C VAL A 96 -5.86 -8.54 -6.60
N PHE A 97 -6.86 -8.41 -7.46
CA PHE A 97 -7.90 -7.41 -7.31
C PHE A 97 -9.18 -8.06 -6.80
N TYR A 98 -9.95 -7.30 -6.06
CA TYR A 98 -11.27 -7.67 -5.60
C TYR A 98 -12.26 -6.61 -6.02
N ARG A 99 -13.48 -7.00 -6.37
CA ARG A 99 -14.55 -6.04 -6.59
C ARG A 99 -15.87 -6.51 -5.99
N THR A 100 -16.66 -5.55 -5.56
CA THR A 100 -18.01 -5.82 -5.03
C THR A 100 -18.97 -4.69 -5.38
N ARG A 101 -20.26 -5.01 -5.44
CA ARG A 101 -21.33 -4.03 -5.45
C ARG A 101 -21.88 -3.73 -4.06
N ASP A 102 -21.60 -4.61 -3.10
CA ASP A 102 -22.03 -4.47 -1.71
C ASP A 102 -20.90 -4.84 -0.76
N PRO A 103 -20.09 -3.85 -0.34
CA PRO A 103 -18.99 -4.11 0.59
C PRO A 103 -19.47 -4.58 1.98
N PHE A 104 -20.74 -4.31 2.34
CA PHE A 104 -21.29 -4.72 3.63
C PHE A 104 -21.79 -6.17 3.63
N GLY A 105 -22.09 -6.73 2.46
CA GLY A 105 -22.43 -8.14 2.29
C GLY A 105 -21.23 -9.07 2.39
N ASP A 106 -20.00 -8.55 2.41
CA ASP A 106 -18.73 -9.30 2.43
C ASP A 106 -18.62 -10.33 1.27
N GLU A 107 -19.24 -10.04 0.14
CA GLU A 107 -19.14 -10.83 -1.08
C GLU A 107 -18.27 -10.08 -2.10
N TYR A 108 -17.08 -10.61 -2.34
CA TYR A 108 -16.10 -10.03 -3.25
C TYR A 108 -15.76 -11.00 -4.37
N GLU A 109 -15.86 -10.53 -5.61
CA GLU A 109 -15.33 -11.23 -6.77
C GLU A 109 -13.82 -11.04 -6.80
N ARG A 110 -13.07 -12.15 -6.70
CA ARG A 110 -11.60 -12.17 -6.79
C ARG A 110 -11.19 -12.20 -8.26
N ILE A 111 -10.30 -11.31 -8.65
CA ILE A 111 -9.78 -11.20 -10.01
C ILE A 111 -8.27 -11.37 -9.94
N GLU A 112 -7.74 -12.36 -10.67
CA GLU A 112 -6.30 -12.62 -10.72
C GLU A 112 -5.56 -11.47 -11.40
N GLY A 113 -4.51 -10.97 -10.74
CA GLY A 113 -3.58 -10.02 -11.33
C GLY A 113 -2.58 -10.71 -12.25
N ALA A 114 -1.78 -9.92 -12.94
CA ALA A 114 -0.79 -10.41 -13.90
C ALA A 114 0.64 -10.34 -13.37
N PHE A 115 0.87 -9.68 -12.23
CA PHE A 115 2.19 -9.43 -11.66
C PHE A 115 2.09 -9.07 -10.16
N PRO A 116 3.14 -9.31 -9.37
CA PRO A 116 3.19 -8.82 -8.00
C PRO A 116 3.33 -7.29 -7.98
N PHE A 117 2.73 -6.67 -6.97
CA PHE A 117 2.83 -5.23 -6.77
C PHE A 117 2.92 -4.87 -5.29
N TRP A 118 3.49 -3.72 -5.01
CA TRP A 118 3.66 -3.16 -3.67
C TRP A 118 3.24 -1.69 -3.68
N ASP A 119 2.55 -1.25 -2.64
CA ASP A 119 1.97 0.10 -2.53
C ASP A 119 1.16 0.50 -3.78
N PRO A 120 0.07 -0.22 -4.04
CA PRO A 120 -0.74 0.00 -5.23
C PRO A 120 -1.60 1.26 -5.15
N ASP A 121 -1.82 1.89 -6.30
CA ASP A 121 -2.85 2.90 -6.53
C ASP A 121 -3.60 2.60 -7.84
N LEU A 122 -4.88 2.34 -7.74
CA LEU A 122 -5.77 2.14 -8.88
C LEU A 122 -6.46 3.47 -9.22
N PHE A 123 -6.03 4.12 -10.26
CA PHE A 123 -6.64 5.34 -10.74
C PHE A 123 -7.66 5.06 -11.85
N VAL A 124 -8.88 5.52 -11.68
CA VAL A 124 -9.94 5.44 -12.69
C VAL A 124 -10.17 6.81 -13.28
N ASP A 125 -9.87 6.97 -14.56
CA ASP A 125 -10.01 8.25 -15.24
C ASP A 125 -11.47 8.49 -15.71
N GLU A 126 -11.76 9.73 -16.04
CA GLU A 126 -13.08 10.21 -16.49
C GLU A 126 -13.54 9.57 -17.81
N ASP A 127 -12.60 9.10 -18.63
CA ASP A 127 -12.87 8.37 -19.87
C ASP A 127 -13.16 6.88 -19.67
N GLY A 128 -13.13 6.41 -18.42
CA GLY A 128 -13.38 5.03 -18.02
C GLY A 128 -12.17 4.11 -18.13
N LYS A 129 -11.00 4.64 -18.42
CA LYS A 129 -9.75 3.88 -18.39
C LYS A 129 -9.25 3.68 -16.97
N PHE A 130 -8.64 2.52 -16.75
CA PHE A 130 -8.00 2.17 -15.49
C PHE A 130 -6.49 2.25 -15.66
N TYR A 131 -5.86 3.00 -14.77
CA TYR A 131 -4.41 3.08 -14.66
C TYR A 131 -3.99 2.56 -13.30
N PHE A 132 -2.93 1.81 -13.27
CA PHE A 132 -2.44 1.18 -12.07
C PHE A 132 -0.99 1.59 -11.81
N TYR A 133 -0.73 2.07 -10.61
CA TYR A 133 0.56 2.56 -10.18
C TYR A 133 1.03 1.76 -8.98
N TRP A 134 2.33 1.49 -8.91
CA TRP A 134 2.89 0.75 -7.78
C TRP A 134 4.39 0.96 -7.67
N GLY A 135 4.95 0.62 -6.50
CA GLY A 135 6.38 0.56 -6.22
C GLY A 135 6.70 0.96 -4.81
N SER A 136 7.64 0.23 -4.23
CA SER A 136 8.23 0.48 -2.93
C SER A 136 9.66 -0.04 -2.98
N SER A 137 10.64 0.85 -3.11
CA SER A 137 12.02 0.41 -3.36
C SER A 137 13.06 1.48 -3.02
N THR A 138 14.29 1.00 -2.82
CA THR A 138 15.50 1.82 -2.75
C THR A 138 16.26 1.89 -4.08
N THR A 139 15.84 1.13 -5.08
CA THR A 139 16.57 0.99 -6.37
C THR A 139 15.69 1.01 -7.60
N GLU A 140 14.46 0.49 -7.47
CA GLU A 140 13.52 0.42 -8.57
C GLU A 140 12.66 1.69 -8.65
N PRO A 141 12.23 2.11 -9.85
CA PRO A 141 11.32 3.24 -10.00
C PRO A 141 9.89 2.88 -9.57
N LEU A 142 9.06 3.89 -9.40
CA LEU A 142 7.61 3.73 -9.44
C LEU A 142 7.19 3.41 -10.87
N TYR A 143 6.27 2.48 -11.02
CA TYR A 143 5.74 2.04 -12.31
C TYR A 143 4.29 2.43 -12.50
N GLY A 144 3.88 2.51 -13.74
CA GLY A 144 2.49 2.68 -14.15
C GLY A 144 2.16 1.82 -15.35
N ILE A 145 0.90 1.38 -15.44
CA ILE A 145 0.37 0.60 -16.56
C ILE A 145 -1.12 0.87 -16.75
N GLU A 146 -1.63 0.77 -17.97
CA GLU A 146 -3.07 0.73 -18.22
C GLU A 146 -3.57 -0.71 -17.98
N LEU A 147 -4.73 -0.84 -17.32
CA LEU A 147 -5.41 -2.12 -17.12
C LEU A 147 -6.72 -2.14 -17.93
N ASP A 148 -7.07 -3.30 -18.45
CA ASP A 148 -8.40 -3.56 -18.99
C ASP A 148 -9.43 -3.59 -17.86
N PRO A 149 -10.46 -2.72 -17.86
CA PRO A 149 -11.42 -2.63 -16.74
C PRO A 149 -12.25 -3.90 -16.51
N ALA A 150 -12.40 -4.75 -17.54
CA ALA A 150 -13.20 -5.96 -17.43
C ALA A 150 -12.41 -7.12 -16.81
N THR A 151 -11.12 -7.21 -17.12
CA THR A 151 -10.26 -8.34 -16.74
C THR A 151 -9.18 -7.98 -15.73
N MET A 152 -8.91 -6.70 -15.50
CA MET A 152 -7.79 -6.16 -14.71
C MET A 152 -6.42 -6.63 -15.22
N GLN A 153 -6.33 -7.04 -16.49
CA GLN A 153 -5.09 -7.44 -17.13
C GLN A 153 -4.39 -6.24 -17.78
N PRO A 154 -3.05 -6.26 -17.87
CA PRO A 154 -2.28 -5.21 -18.49
C PRO A 154 -2.65 -4.94 -19.95
N VAL A 155 -2.72 -3.66 -20.30
CA VAL A 155 -2.83 -3.19 -21.68
C VAL A 155 -1.51 -2.52 -22.05
N GLY A 156 -0.68 -3.23 -22.83
CA GLY A 156 0.65 -2.76 -23.22
C GLY A 156 1.74 -3.01 -22.18
N GLU A 157 2.78 -2.19 -22.23
CA GLU A 157 3.97 -2.34 -21.40
C GLU A 157 3.95 -1.37 -20.20
N LYS A 158 4.50 -1.79 -19.06
CA LYS A 158 4.68 -0.91 -17.91
C LYS A 158 5.66 0.22 -18.20
N VAL A 159 5.41 1.37 -17.66
CA VAL A 159 6.24 2.57 -17.79
C VAL A 159 6.89 2.89 -16.46
N ALA A 160 8.21 3.15 -16.47
CA ALA A 160 8.91 3.74 -15.34
C ALA A 160 8.58 5.24 -15.27
N LEU A 161 7.95 5.68 -14.20
CA LEU A 161 7.43 7.04 -14.06
C LEU A 161 8.41 7.94 -13.32
N CYS A 162 8.85 7.49 -12.15
CA CYS A 162 9.70 8.24 -11.27
C CYS A 162 10.82 7.33 -10.76
N ALA A 163 12.05 7.77 -10.89
CA ALA A 163 13.21 7.03 -10.42
C ALA A 163 13.87 7.76 -9.25
N ILE A 164 14.43 6.98 -8.33
CA ILE A 164 15.17 7.49 -7.20
C ILE A 164 16.48 8.09 -7.69
N ASP A 165 16.80 9.31 -7.26
CA ASP A 165 18.11 9.91 -7.44
C ASP A 165 19.03 9.58 -6.26
N THR A 166 19.79 8.50 -6.38
CA THR A 166 20.72 8.05 -5.34
C THR A 166 21.90 9.02 -5.15
N GLY A 167 22.08 9.97 -6.04
CA GLY A 167 23.15 11.00 -5.96
C GLY A 167 22.74 12.22 -5.14
N ARG A 168 21.47 12.40 -4.85
CA ARG A 168 20.96 13.53 -4.09
C ARG A 168 20.42 13.10 -2.73
N LYS A 169 20.82 13.83 -1.70
CA LYS A 169 20.21 13.72 -0.37
C LYS A 169 19.02 14.69 -0.29
N GLY A 170 17.88 14.26 -0.79
CA GLY A 170 16.63 15.01 -0.72
C GLY A 170 15.73 14.58 0.45
N TYR A 171 14.43 14.71 0.27
CA TYR A 171 13.40 14.16 1.16
C TYR A 171 13.32 12.63 1.08
N GLU A 172 13.78 12.07 -0.02
CA GLU A 172 13.88 10.63 -0.26
C GLU A 172 15.03 10.07 0.57
N ARG A 173 14.77 9.67 1.80
CA ARG A 173 15.75 9.03 2.67
C ARG A 173 15.31 7.62 2.99
N ASN A 174 16.30 6.75 3.13
CA ASN A 174 16.04 5.41 3.60
C ASN A 174 15.54 5.46 5.05
N GLY A 175 14.41 4.83 5.29
CA GLY A 175 13.79 4.66 6.59
C GLY A 175 12.76 5.74 6.94
N GLU A 176 11.82 5.33 7.73
CA GLU A 176 10.80 6.20 8.33
C GLU A 176 11.46 7.24 9.26
N ASN A 177 10.79 8.35 9.45
CA ASN A 177 11.17 9.39 10.39
C ASN A 177 12.47 10.15 10.10
N HIS A 178 12.97 10.16 8.88
CA HIS A 178 14.16 10.94 8.51
C HIS A 178 15.36 10.72 9.45
N VAL A 179 15.62 9.47 9.78
CA VAL A 179 16.74 9.12 10.65
C VAL A 179 18.04 9.69 10.07
N PRO A 180 18.87 10.36 10.88
CA PRO A 180 20.15 10.89 10.40
C PRO A 180 21.02 9.79 9.79
N SER A 181 21.82 10.18 8.81
CA SER A 181 22.81 9.30 8.19
C SER A 181 23.64 8.58 9.26
N ARG A 182 23.78 7.26 9.11
CA ARG A 182 24.68 6.49 10.00
C ARG A 182 26.13 6.86 9.77
N SER A 183 26.94 6.81 10.83
CA SER A 183 28.37 6.95 10.66
C SER A 183 28.96 5.74 9.92
N LYS A 184 30.17 5.91 9.33
CA LYS A 184 30.85 4.78 8.67
C LYS A 184 31.09 3.62 9.62
N GLU A 185 31.47 3.93 10.86
CA GLU A 185 31.73 2.93 11.90
C GLU A 185 30.46 2.17 12.31
N GLU A 186 29.31 2.84 12.33
CA GLU A 186 28.01 2.19 12.57
C GLU A 186 27.64 1.28 11.42
N MET A 187 27.81 1.73 10.18
CA MET A 187 27.56 0.96 8.98
C MET A 187 28.41 -0.32 8.93
N GLU A 188 29.72 -0.18 9.14
CA GLU A 188 30.65 -1.31 9.16
C GLU A 188 30.24 -2.34 10.22
N ARG A 189 29.90 -1.90 11.42
CA ARG A 189 29.44 -2.77 12.52
C ARG A 189 28.16 -3.53 12.18
N ILE A 190 27.17 -2.85 11.56
CA ILE A 190 25.91 -3.47 11.16
C ILE A 190 26.16 -4.51 10.06
N LEU A 191 26.97 -4.18 9.06
CA LEU A 191 27.32 -5.09 7.97
C LEU A 191 28.11 -6.30 8.44
N GLU A 192 29.05 -6.13 9.38
CA GLU A 192 29.75 -7.25 10.03
C GLU A 192 28.77 -8.17 10.76
N GLY A 193 27.86 -7.59 11.57
CA GLY A 193 26.84 -8.36 12.26
C GLY A 193 25.91 -9.10 11.31
N LEU A 194 25.56 -8.50 10.17
CA LEU A 194 24.76 -9.14 9.13
C LEU A 194 25.50 -10.33 8.49
N ASN A 195 26.81 -10.17 8.19
CA ASN A 195 27.61 -11.23 7.58
C ASN A 195 27.78 -12.45 8.48
N GLN A 196 27.75 -12.26 9.80
CA GLN A 196 27.82 -13.34 10.79
C GLN A 196 26.50 -14.12 10.94
N LYS A 197 25.37 -13.58 10.45
CA LYS A 197 24.08 -14.26 10.52
C LYS A 197 24.03 -15.44 9.55
N ASN A 198 23.50 -16.55 10.06
CA ASN A 198 23.24 -17.74 9.24
C ASN A 198 21.92 -17.58 8.47
N MET A 199 21.98 -16.82 7.37
CA MET A 199 20.84 -16.57 6.50
C MET A 199 21.28 -16.64 5.03
N PRO A 200 20.36 -16.91 4.08
CA PRO A 200 20.66 -16.96 2.65
C PRO A 200 21.31 -15.66 2.16
N GLU A 201 22.23 -15.76 1.20
CA GLU A 201 22.96 -14.60 0.69
C GLU A 201 22.04 -13.59 0.02
N SER A 202 20.97 -14.04 -0.65
CA SER A 202 19.93 -13.14 -1.20
C SER A 202 19.25 -12.27 -0.13
N MET A 203 19.01 -12.83 1.06
CA MET A 203 18.47 -12.07 2.18
C MET A 203 19.49 -11.12 2.78
N LYS A 204 20.77 -11.49 2.80
CA LYS A 204 21.84 -10.59 3.24
C LYS A 204 22.01 -9.42 2.28
N GLU A 205 21.91 -9.68 0.98
CA GLU A 205 21.99 -8.65 -0.06
C GLU A 205 20.81 -7.66 0.04
N ALA A 206 19.59 -8.16 0.20
CA ALA A 206 18.43 -7.34 0.45
C ALA A 206 18.60 -6.47 1.72
N ALA A 207 19.06 -7.06 2.80
CA ALA A 207 19.33 -6.35 4.05
C ALA A 207 20.47 -5.31 3.90
N ARG A 208 21.54 -5.63 3.14
CA ARG A 208 22.59 -4.63 2.83
C ARG A 208 22.04 -3.45 2.07
N ASN A 209 21.20 -3.69 1.07
CA ASN A 209 20.56 -2.63 0.29
C ASN A 209 19.67 -1.74 1.15
N TYR A 210 18.93 -2.33 2.10
CA TYR A 210 18.10 -1.60 3.04
C TYR A 210 18.91 -0.80 4.09
N ILE A 211 20.03 -1.35 4.55
CA ILE A 211 20.90 -0.73 5.56
C ILE A 211 21.74 0.41 4.97
N MET A 212 22.15 0.28 3.70
CA MET A 212 22.87 1.36 3.01
C MET A 212 21.94 2.57 2.87
N GLU A 213 22.50 3.76 3.13
CA GLU A 213 21.76 5.03 3.00
C GLU A 213 21.41 5.32 1.55
N ARG A 214 20.44 4.60 1.04
CA ARG A 214 19.87 4.87 -0.27
C ARG A 214 18.58 5.65 -0.09
N SER A 215 18.28 6.48 -1.04
CA SER A 215 16.96 7.07 -1.17
C SER A 215 15.91 5.96 -1.23
N TYR A 216 14.75 6.24 -0.69
CA TYR A 216 13.63 5.30 -0.67
C TYR A 216 12.40 5.97 -1.23
N MET A 217 11.65 5.26 -2.03
CA MET A 217 10.43 5.76 -2.65
C MET A 217 9.35 4.70 -2.61
N GLU A 218 8.16 5.12 -2.19
CA GLU A 218 6.96 4.28 -2.07
C GLU A 218 5.71 5.13 -2.17
N GLY A 219 4.54 4.49 -2.10
CA GLY A 219 3.26 5.16 -1.92
C GLY A 219 2.82 5.96 -3.13
N ALA A 220 2.93 5.41 -4.34
CA ALA A 220 2.42 6.04 -5.55
C ALA A 220 0.95 6.41 -5.37
N TRP A 221 0.61 7.68 -5.64
CA TRP A 221 -0.77 8.15 -5.60
C TRP A 221 -1.01 9.18 -6.71
N VAL A 222 -1.94 8.88 -7.61
CA VAL A 222 -2.23 9.74 -8.74
C VAL A 222 -3.56 10.47 -8.56
N ASN A 223 -3.52 11.77 -8.80
CA ASN A 223 -4.71 12.61 -8.87
C ASN A 223 -4.75 13.36 -10.20
N LYS A 224 -5.96 13.65 -10.66
CA LYS A 224 -6.20 14.52 -11.81
C LYS A 224 -6.85 15.82 -11.36
N HIS A 225 -6.25 16.94 -11.75
CA HIS A 225 -6.82 18.26 -11.48
C HIS A 225 -6.61 19.18 -12.68
N ASN A 226 -7.68 19.84 -13.15
CA ASN A 226 -7.67 20.74 -14.32
C ASN A 226 -7.01 20.13 -15.56
N GLY A 227 -7.23 18.84 -15.82
CA GLY A 227 -6.67 18.14 -16.98
C GLY A 227 -5.19 17.75 -16.87
N ALA A 228 -4.54 18.01 -15.74
CA ALA A 228 -3.19 17.56 -15.44
C ALA A 228 -3.20 16.43 -14.40
N TYR A 229 -2.28 15.48 -14.54
CA TYR A 229 -2.08 14.39 -13.60
C TYR A 229 -0.92 14.72 -12.68
N TYR A 230 -1.08 14.39 -11.42
CA TYR A 230 -0.09 14.59 -10.36
C TYR A 230 0.18 13.23 -9.68
N LEU A 231 1.45 12.82 -9.66
CA LEU A 231 1.95 11.66 -8.94
C LEU A 231 2.68 12.11 -7.69
#